data_a9374b81e78d6b00a460e228495bb676
#
_entry.id   a9374b81e78d6b00a460e228495bb676
#
_cell.length_a   1.000
_cell.length_b   1.000
_cell.length_c   1.000
_cell.angle_alpha   90.00
_cell.angle_beta   90.00
_cell.angle_gamma   90.00
#
_symmetry.space_group_name_H-M   'P 1'
#
loop_
_entity.id
_entity.type
_entity.pdbx_description
1 polymer ?
#
loop_
_entity_poly.entity_id
_entity_poly.type
_entity_poly.pdbx_seq_one_letter_code
_entity_poly.pdbx_strand_id
1 'polypeptide(L)'
;IISNMLYNFHMIKLFIADVSCFSNSELFNLSYSSLPDFRKEKVNKVRFSSDKNLELGAGLILQYALNELGINISKVTFTTGKYGKPYLRDFPDIFFSLSHSGTKVACVVSDVETGCDIQYSQNSPKNYLKIAKRRQPF
;
A
#
# COMPACT_ATOMS: atom_id res chain seq x y z
N ILE A 1 24.26 4.35 23.95
CA ILE A 1 23.21 5.22 24.50
C ILE A 1 22.25 5.65 23.37
N ILE A 2 22.79 6.12 22.27
CA ILE A 2 21.98 6.50 21.10
C ILE A 2 21.27 5.27 20.49
N SER A 3 21.93 4.12 20.44
CA SER A 3 21.35 2.88 19.94
C SER A 3 20.13 2.41 20.77
N ASN A 4 20.19 2.57 22.09
CA ASN A 4 19.05 2.22 22.95
C ASN A 4 17.85 3.15 22.75
N MET A 5 18.08 4.43 22.42
CA MET A 5 17.00 5.34 22.08
C MET A 5 16.33 4.96 20.75
N LEU A 6 17.09 4.48 19.75
CA LEU A 6 16.56 4.08 18.46
C LEU A 6 15.63 2.87 18.56
N TYR A 7 15.85 1.94 19.50
CA TYR A 7 14.98 0.78 19.70
C TYR A 7 13.58 1.13 20.22
N ASN A 8 13.42 2.31 20.82
CA ASN A 8 12.14 2.76 21.35
C ASN A 8 11.30 3.56 20.36
N PHE A 9 11.86 3.89 19.17
CA PHE A 9 11.15 4.63 18.13
C PHE A 9 10.66 3.67 17.06
N HIS A 10 9.34 3.70 16.86
CA HIS A 10 8.71 3.00 15.76
C HIS A 10 8.64 3.90 14.54
N MET A 11 8.91 3.32 13.37
CA MET A 11 8.74 3.99 12.10
C MET A 11 7.34 3.71 11.58
N ILE A 12 6.60 4.76 11.26
CA ILE A 12 5.32 4.68 10.54
C ILE A 12 5.38 5.72 9.43
N LYS A 13 5.23 5.27 8.19
CA LYS A 13 5.15 6.15 7.02
C LYS A 13 3.84 5.90 6.30
N LEU A 14 3.13 6.97 5.99
CA LEU A 14 1.85 6.94 5.30
C LEU A 14 1.98 7.67 3.97
N PHE A 15 1.47 7.03 2.92
CA PHE A 15 1.42 7.58 1.57
C PHE A 15 -0.03 7.56 1.08
N ILE A 16 -0.46 8.64 0.46
CA ILE A 16 -1.79 8.76 -0.14
C ILE A 16 -1.63 9.31 -1.55
N ALA A 17 -2.37 8.75 -2.49
CA ALA A 17 -2.37 9.22 -3.87
C ALA A 17 -3.78 9.22 -4.46
N ASP A 18 -3.99 10.06 -5.45
CA ASP A 18 -5.21 10.12 -6.24
C ASP A 18 -4.96 9.44 -7.59
N VAL A 19 -5.84 8.52 -7.98
CA VAL A 19 -5.69 7.73 -9.19
C VAL A 19 -6.50 8.27 -10.38
N SER A 20 -7.16 9.41 -10.23
CA SER A 20 -7.97 10.00 -11.32
C SER A 20 -7.14 10.32 -12.56
N CYS A 21 -5.83 10.55 -12.42
CA CYS A 21 -4.92 10.76 -13.54
C CYS A 21 -4.85 9.56 -14.50
N PHE A 22 -5.17 8.35 -14.03
CA PHE A 22 -5.14 7.12 -14.85
C PHE A 22 -6.33 6.97 -15.78
N SER A 23 -7.26 7.94 -15.78
CA SER A 23 -8.23 8.08 -16.87
C SER A 23 -7.56 8.40 -18.22
N ASN A 24 -6.34 8.93 -18.19
CA ASN A 24 -5.48 9.05 -19.36
C ASN A 24 -4.87 7.68 -19.68
N SER A 25 -5.23 7.10 -20.81
CA SER A 25 -4.83 5.74 -21.18
C SER A 25 -3.33 5.60 -21.41
N GLU A 26 -2.66 6.63 -21.91
CA GLU A 26 -1.21 6.62 -22.12
C GLU A 26 -0.48 6.56 -20.78
N LEU A 27 -0.89 7.39 -19.83
CA LEU A 27 -0.32 7.37 -18.48
C LEU A 27 -0.62 6.05 -17.77
N PHE A 28 -1.84 5.51 -17.92
CA PHE A 28 -2.20 4.20 -17.38
C PHE A 28 -1.24 3.12 -17.90
N ASN A 29 -1.05 3.05 -19.21
CA ASN A 29 -0.22 2.01 -19.84
C ASN A 29 1.24 2.10 -19.44
N LEU A 30 1.80 3.30 -19.36
CA LEU A 30 3.17 3.52 -18.89
C LEU A 30 3.33 3.05 -17.45
N SER A 31 2.41 3.43 -16.58
CA SER A 31 2.45 3.06 -15.16
C SER A 31 2.23 1.56 -14.96
N TYR A 32 1.30 0.97 -15.69
CA TYR A 32 1.05 -0.47 -15.68
C TYR A 32 2.32 -1.26 -16.05
N SER A 33 3.04 -0.81 -17.09
CA SER A 33 4.26 -1.46 -17.55
C SER A 33 5.36 -1.50 -16.49
N SER A 34 5.35 -0.57 -15.55
CA SER A 34 6.34 -0.49 -14.47
C SER A 34 6.07 -1.47 -13.32
N LEU A 35 4.87 -2.06 -13.25
CA LEU A 35 4.51 -2.96 -12.17
C LEU A 35 5.14 -4.36 -12.36
N PRO A 36 5.46 -5.04 -11.26
CA PRO A 36 5.81 -6.47 -11.34
C PRO A 36 4.58 -7.30 -11.72
N ASP A 37 4.83 -8.49 -12.27
CA ASP A 37 3.78 -9.34 -12.86
C ASP A 37 2.65 -9.66 -11.89
N PHE A 38 2.95 -9.93 -10.62
CA PHE A 38 1.92 -10.26 -9.65
C PHE A 38 0.96 -9.08 -9.37
N ARG A 39 1.43 -7.84 -9.51
CA ARG A 39 0.58 -6.66 -9.40
C ARG A 39 -0.21 -6.42 -10.68
N LYS A 40 0.38 -6.69 -11.85
CA LYS A 40 -0.33 -6.65 -13.12
C LYS A 40 -1.51 -7.61 -13.14
N GLU A 41 -1.34 -8.80 -12.56
CA GLU A 41 -2.43 -9.78 -12.44
C GLU A 41 -3.59 -9.24 -11.63
N LYS A 42 -3.33 -8.52 -10.55
CA LYS A 42 -4.39 -7.89 -9.74
C LYS A 42 -5.17 -6.84 -10.52
N VAL A 43 -4.47 -6.02 -11.32
CA VAL A 43 -5.11 -5.05 -12.20
C VAL A 43 -5.98 -5.77 -13.24
N ASN A 44 -5.48 -6.86 -13.82
CA ASN A 44 -6.17 -7.58 -14.88
C ASN A 44 -7.41 -8.35 -14.38
N LYS A 45 -7.46 -8.71 -13.09
CA LYS A 45 -8.58 -9.46 -12.50
C LYS A 45 -9.84 -8.64 -12.32
N VAL A 46 -9.74 -7.33 -12.19
CA VAL A 46 -10.91 -6.48 -11.99
C VAL A 46 -11.51 -6.09 -13.34
N ARG A 47 -12.81 -5.88 -13.34
CA ARG A 47 -13.57 -5.69 -14.57
C ARG A 47 -13.68 -4.23 -15.01
N PHE A 48 -13.94 -3.34 -14.03
CA PHE A 48 -14.23 -1.94 -14.34
C PHE A 48 -12.97 -1.10 -14.36
N SER A 49 -12.92 -0.09 -15.24
CA SER A 49 -11.76 0.79 -15.37
C SER A 49 -11.47 1.59 -14.10
N SER A 50 -12.50 1.98 -13.35
CA SER A 50 -12.32 2.63 -12.05
C SER A 50 -11.59 1.72 -11.05
N ASP A 51 -11.92 0.44 -11.02
CA ASP A 51 -11.26 -0.54 -10.17
C ASP A 51 -9.83 -0.83 -10.65
N LYS A 52 -9.62 -0.87 -11.97
CA LYS A 52 -8.29 -1.03 -12.53
C LYS A 52 -7.36 0.13 -12.15
N ASN A 53 -7.87 1.33 -12.15
CA ASN A 53 -7.13 2.53 -11.74
C ASN A 53 -6.73 2.44 -10.26
N LEU A 54 -7.63 1.96 -9.40
CA LEU A 54 -7.34 1.77 -7.98
C LEU A 54 -6.30 0.68 -7.75
N GLU A 55 -6.41 -0.45 -8.43
CA GLU A 55 -5.42 -1.53 -8.31
C GLU A 55 -4.05 -1.12 -8.85
N LEU A 56 -4.01 -0.38 -9.94
CA LEU A 56 -2.78 0.20 -10.48
C LEU A 56 -2.16 1.15 -9.46
N GLY A 57 -2.94 2.08 -8.94
CA GLY A 57 -2.47 3.03 -7.93
C GLY A 57 -1.97 2.34 -6.66
N ALA A 58 -2.67 1.32 -6.19
CA ALA A 58 -2.24 0.53 -5.03
C ALA A 58 -0.89 -0.15 -5.27
N GLY A 59 -0.68 -0.70 -6.46
CA GLY A 59 0.62 -1.28 -6.83
C GLY A 59 1.74 -0.27 -6.88
N LEU A 60 1.49 0.89 -7.47
CA LEU A 60 2.47 1.96 -7.58
C LEU A 60 2.84 2.57 -6.22
N ILE A 61 1.86 2.81 -5.37
CA ILE A 61 2.11 3.39 -4.04
C ILE A 61 2.87 2.41 -3.14
N LEU A 62 2.59 1.12 -3.25
CA LEU A 62 3.35 0.08 -2.55
C LEU A 62 4.80 0.06 -3.03
N GLN A 63 5.01 0.07 -4.34
CA GLN A 63 6.34 0.12 -4.94
C GLN A 63 7.12 1.35 -4.46
N TYR A 64 6.48 2.50 -4.46
CA TYR A 64 7.07 3.74 -3.97
C TYR A 64 7.44 3.65 -2.49
N ALA A 65 6.52 3.17 -1.66
CA ALA A 65 6.73 3.05 -0.21
C ALA A 65 7.88 2.09 0.12
N LEU A 66 7.97 0.96 -0.58
CA LEU A 66 9.06 0.00 -0.38
C LEU A 66 10.40 0.56 -0.88
N ASN A 67 10.41 1.28 -2.00
CA ASN A 67 11.62 1.94 -2.50
C ASN A 67 12.17 2.95 -1.49
N GLU A 68 11.32 3.67 -0.77
CA GLU A 68 11.74 4.58 0.30
C GLU A 68 12.50 3.85 1.42
N LEU A 69 12.23 2.56 1.60
CA LEU A 69 12.92 1.71 2.57
C LEU A 69 14.11 0.95 1.94
N GLY A 70 14.45 1.24 0.69
CA GLY A 70 15.51 0.53 -0.03
C GLY A 70 15.12 -0.88 -0.48
N ILE A 71 13.82 -1.19 -0.50
CA ILE A 71 13.31 -2.51 -0.88
C ILE A 71 12.78 -2.48 -2.31
N ASN A 72 13.32 -3.34 -3.17
CA ASN A 72 12.86 -3.48 -4.54
C ASN A 72 11.71 -4.50 -4.60
N ILE A 73 10.52 -4.03 -4.94
CA ILE A 73 9.30 -4.86 -4.99
C ILE A 73 9.43 -6.06 -5.94
N SER A 74 10.24 -5.94 -6.99
CA SER A 74 10.44 -7.02 -7.98
C SER A 74 11.33 -8.15 -7.45
N LYS A 75 12.03 -7.92 -6.34
CA LYS A 75 12.98 -8.88 -5.77
C LYS A 75 12.52 -9.47 -4.44
N VAL A 76 11.35 -9.09 -3.95
CA VAL A 76 10.82 -9.60 -2.70
C VAL A 76 9.77 -10.66 -2.94
N THR A 77 9.61 -11.54 -1.96
CA THR A 77 8.56 -12.56 -1.95
C THR A 77 7.49 -12.15 -0.93
N PHE A 78 6.24 -12.20 -1.38
CA PHE A 78 5.10 -11.97 -0.49
C PHE A 78 4.56 -13.30 0.00
N THR A 79 4.21 -13.34 1.29
CA THR A 79 3.51 -14.48 1.89
C THR A 79 2.15 -14.02 2.38
N THR A 80 1.22 -14.97 2.51
CA THR A 80 -0.13 -14.69 2.99
C THR A 80 -0.23 -15.16 4.44
N GLY A 81 -0.60 -14.25 5.32
CA GLY A 81 -0.86 -14.56 6.72
C GLY A 81 -2.33 -14.94 6.97
N LYS A 82 -2.72 -14.95 8.25
CA LYS A 82 -4.11 -15.14 8.66
C LYS A 82 -5.00 -14.13 7.94
N TYR A 83 -6.18 -14.57 7.54
CA TYR A 83 -7.20 -13.75 6.86
C TYR A 83 -6.76 -13.18 5.50
N GLY A 84 -5.76 -13.79 4.86
CA GLY A 84 -5.33 -13.39 3.53
C GLY A 84 -4.47 -12.13 3.48
N LYS A 85 -4.04 -11.60 4.63
CA LYS A 85 -3.19 -10.40 4.65
C LYS A 85 -1.80 -10.73 4.10
N PRO A 86 -1.27 -9.93 3.14
CA PRO A 86 0.07 -10.16 2.60
C PRO A 86 1.16 -9.63 3.54
N TYR A 87 2.28 -10.33 3.58
CA TYR A 87 3.48 -9.97 4.34
C TYR A 87 4.71 -10.10 3.46
N LEU A 88 5.77 -9.35 3.80
CA LEU A 88 7.07 -9.48 3.16
C LEU A 88 7.85 -10.63 3.82
N ARG A 89 8.04 -11.71 3.08
CA ARG A 89 8.76 -12.89 3.58
C ARG A 89 10.18 -12.56 3.99
N ASP A 90 10.88 -11.76 3.18
CA ASP A 90 12.30 -11.47 3.36
C ASP A 90 12.54 -10.35 4.38
N PHE A 91 11.49 -9.64 4.79
CA PHE A 91 11.56 -8.53 5.74
C PHE A 91 10.45 -8.67 6.79
N PRO A 92 10.59 -9.64 7.72
CA PRO A 92 9.50 -9.95 8.68
C PRO A 92 9.23 -8.82 9.68
N ASP A 93 10.16 -7.88 9.83
CA ASP A 93 10.01 -6.72 10.72
C ASP A 93 9.42 -5.50 10.02
N ILE A 94 9.12 -5.61 8.74
CA ILE A 94 8.48 -4.55 7.95
C ILE A 94 7.06 -4.98 7.62
N PHE A 95 6.12 -4.13 7.97
CA PHE A 95 4.69 -4.35 7.75
C PHE A 95 4.14 -3.29 6.81
N PHE A 96 3.16 -3.66 6.02
CA PHE A 96 2.46 -2.71 5.16
C PHE A 96 0.97 -3.02 5.13
N SER A 97 0.19 -2.02 4.77
CA SER A 97 -1.24 -2.17 4.53
C SER A 97 -1.65 -1.22 3.41
N LEU A 98 -2.56 -1.69 2.57
CA LEU A 98 -3.12 -0.93 1.47
C LEU A 98 -4.62 -0.76 1.68
N SER A 99 -5.14 0.39 1.34
CA SER A 99 -6.58 0.67 1.32
C SER A 99 -6.90 1.62 0.19
N HIS A 100 -8.10 1.54 -0.34
CA HIS A 100 -8.58 2.47 -1.36
C HIS A 100 -10.06 2.72 -1.22
N SER A 101 -10.47 3.91 -1.63
CA SER A 101 -11.88 4.31 -1.68
C SER A 101 -12.04 5.52 -2.61
N GLY A 102 -13.11 5.54 -3.39
CA GLY A 102 -13.32 6.59 -4.39
C GLY A 102 -12.20 6.59 -5.42
N THR A 103 -11.44 7.68 -5.48
CA THR A 103 -10.25 7.83 -6.36
C THR A 103 -8.95 7.84 -5.57
N LYS A 104 -8.98 7.48 -4.28
CA LYS A 104 -7.80 7.56 -3.41
C LYS A 104 -7.29 6.17 -3.06
N VAL A 105 -5.97 6.04 -3.01
CA VAL A 105 -5.27 4.88 -2.47
C VAL A 105 -4.38 5.34 -1.32
N ALA A 106 -4.23 4.47 -0.32
CA ALA A 106 -3.37 4.71 0.81
C ALA A 106 -2.48 3.50 1.07
N CYS A 107 -1.26 3.76 1.47
CA CYS A 107 -0.30 2.74 1.89
C CYS A 107 0.37 3.18 3.17
N VAL A 108 0.36 2.33 4.17
CA VAL A 108 1.16 2.50 5.37
C VAL A 108 2.26 1.45 5.38
N VAL A 109 3.47 1.87 5.73
CA VAL A 109 4.59 0.97 6.02
C VAL A 109 5.10 1.27 7.43
N SER A 110 5.47 0.22 8.15
CA SER A 110 5.80 0.36 9.55
C SER A 110 6.70 -0.79 10.01
N ASP A 111 7.43 -0.58 11.11
CA ASP A 111 8.17 -1.61 11.81
C ASP A 111 7.34 -2.33 12.90
N VAL A 112 6.06 -1.97 13.03
CA VAL A 112 5.08 -2.66 13.87
C VAL A 112 3.87 -3.03 13.02
N GLU A 113 3.14 -4.08 13.42
CA GLU A 113 1.96 -4.47 12.66
C GLU A 113 0.91 -3.36 12.71
N THR A 114 0.52 -2.89 11.52
CA THR A 114 -0.41 -1.78 11.34
C THR A 114 -1.40 -2.09 10.23
N GLY A 115 -2.52 -1.40 10.25
CA GLY A 115 -3.48 -1.35 9.16
C GLY A 115 -3.85 0.09 8.85
N CYS A 116 -4.37 0.32 7.67
CA CYS A 116 -4.97 1.61 7.32
C CYS A 116 -6.31 1.37 6.63
N ASP A 117 -7.18 2.34 6.78
CA ASP A 117 -8.46 2.36 6.09
C ASP A 117 -8.74 3.78 5.60
N ILE A 118 -9.15 3.89 4.35
CA ILE A 118 -9.56 5.14 3.75
C ILE A 118 -11.00 4.98 3.26
N GLN A 119 -11.85 5.94 3.59
CA GLN A 119 -13.27 5.90 3.24
C GLN A 119 -13.68 7.20 2.58
N TYR A 120 -14.44 7.07 1.49
CA TYR A 120 -15.12 8.19 0.85
C TYR A 120 -16.52 8.33 1.44
N SER A 121 -16.86 9.55 1.87
CA SER A 121 -18.21 9.85 2.34
C SER A 121 -18.93 10.77 1.36
N GLN A 122 -20.12 10.35 0.91
CA GLN A 122 -20.95 11.18 0.02
C GLN A 122 -21.50 12.44 0.73
N ASN A 123 -21.61 12.39 2.05
CA ASN A 123 -22.09 13.50 2.87
C ASN A 123 -20.99 14.49 3.25
N SER A 124 -19.75 14.19 2.90
CA SER A 124 -18.61 15.06 3.12
C SER A 124 -17.67 14.94 1.92
N PRO A 125 -17.22 16.05 1.34
CA PRO A 125 -16.27 16.00 0.23
C PRO A 125 -14.87 15.56 0.66
N LYS A 126 -14.66 15.27 1.93
CA LYS A 126 -13.36 14.86 2.48
C LYS A 126 -13.31 13.34 2.64
N ASN A 127 -12.22 12.75 2.18
CA ASN A 127 -11.89 11.36 2.52
C ASN A 127 -11.37 11.30 3.94
N TYR A 128 -11.82 10.31 4.69
CA TYR A 128 -11.32 10.05 6.04
C TYR A 128 -10.32 8.92 5.99
N LEU A 129 -9.19 9.12 6.62
CA LEU A 129 -8.16 8.11 6.78
C LEU A 129 -8.12 7.68 8.25
N LYS A 130 -8.20 6.37 8.47
CA LYS A 130 -7.99 5.77 9.78
C LYS A 130 -6.74 4.90 9.73
N ILE A 131 -5.87 5.09 10.71
CA ILE A 131 -4.71 4.23 10.93
C ILE A 131 -4.93 3.52 12.24
N ALA A 132 -4.95 2.18 12.19
CA ALA A 132 -5.09 1.36 13.37
C ALA A 132 -3.79 0.61 13.62
N LYS A 133 -3.21 0.84 14.78
CA LYS A 133 -2.04 0.09 15.25
C LYS A 133 -2.55 -1.12 16.03
N ARG A 134 -2.26 -2.31 15.56
CA ARG A 134 -2.60 -3.52 16.31
C ARG A 134 -1.56 -3.72 17.41
N ARG A 135 -2.07 -3.87 18.63
CA ARG A 135 -1.23 -4.36 19.72
C ARG A 135 -1.01 -5.84 19.50
N GLN A 136 0.25 -6.28 19.58
CA GLN A 136 0.53 -7.70 19.58
C GLN A 136 -0.04 -8.32 20.86
N PRO A 137 -0.74 -9.47 20.77
CA PRO A 137 -1.13 -10.21 21.97
C PRO A 137 0.13 -10.67 22.69
N PHE A 138 0.12 -10.51 23.96
CA PHE A 138 1.20 -10.98 24.82
C PHE A 138 1.31 -12.50 24.80
#